data_0002c30e40a1bb29591795e5de5c5c3e
#
_entry.id   0002c30e40a1bb29591795e5de5c5c3e
#
_cell.length_a   1.000
_cell.length_b   1.000
_cell.length_c   1.000
_cell.angle_alpha   90.00
_cell.angle_beta   90.00
_cell.angle_gamma   90.00
#
_symmetry.space_group_name_H-M   'P 1'
#
loop_
_entity.id
_entity.type
_entity.pdbx_description
1 polymer ?
#
loop_
_entity_poly.entity_id
_entity_poly.type
_entity_poly.pdbx_seq_one_letter_code
_entity_poly.pdbx_strand_id
1 'polypeptide(L)'
;CSEAPGYNNNWPSDITFELNHKKVVTFLTKGDYGGRKGIYNPSWWSESNTQFGEYKKIHVTHHGCYMDNQKVSDETIESLGLLDNYFFSFILKVDDDSQHIGGMNLFGKHFGDYAQDIVMKVEYENS
;
A
#
# COMPACT_ATOMS: atom_id res chain seq x y z
N CYS A 1 -5.68 -1.41 3.04
CA CYS A 1 -6.26 -0.80 4.23
C CYS A 1 -5.83 -1.53 5.48
N SER A 2 -6.00 -0.93 6.64
CA SER A 2 -5.82 -1.62 7.91
C SER A 2 -7.01 -2.54 8.20
N GLU A 3 -6.78 -3.56 9.00
CA GLU A 3 -7.82 -4.52 9.36
C GLU A 3 -8.42 -4.16 10.72
N ALA A 4 -9.63 -3.60 10.71
CA ALA A 4 -10.31 -3.23 11.94
C ALA A 4 -10.92 -4.47 12.61
N PRO A 5 -10.88 -4.57 13.95
CA PRO A 5 -11.53 -5.67 14.66
C PRO A 5 -13.07 -5.60 14.64
N GLY A 6 -13.63 -4.50 14.16
CA GLY A 6 -15.06 -4.32 13.97
C GLY A 6 -15.33 -3.09 13.14
N TYR A 7 -16.48 -3.04 12.49
CA TYR A 7 -16.78 -1.99 11.51
C TYR A 7 -16.86 -0.57 12.09
N ASN A 8 -16.99 -0.43 13.41
CA ASN A 8 -17.00 0.85 14.09
C ASN A 8 -15.68 1.22 14.77
N ASN A 9 -14.66 0.39 14.60
CA ASN A 9 -13.37 0.63 15.25
C ASN A 9 -12.41 1.34 14.31
N ASN A 10 -11.88 2.46 14.76
CA ASN A 10 -10.77 3.13 14.09
C ASN A 10 -9.48 2.38 14.47
N TRP A 11 -8.92 1.62 13.54
CA TRP A 11 -7.77 0.76 13.80
C TRP A 11 -6.70 0.99 12.75
N PRO A 12 -5.97 2.11 12.83
CA PRO A 12 -4.96 2.45 11.82
C PRO A 12 -3.75 1.52 11.87
N SER A 13 -2.99 1.49 10.79
CA SER A 13 -1.74 0.74 10.70
C SER A 13 -0.63 1.56 10.07
N ASP A 14 0.58 1.40 10.62
CA ASP A 14 1.81 1.92 10.03
C ASP A 14 2.34 0.86 9.06
N ILE A 15 2.14 1.08 7.77
CA ILE A 15 2.56 0.12 6.74
C ILE A 15 3.91 0.53 6.19
N THR A 16 4.85 -0.41 6.20
CA THR A 16 6.19 -0.23 5.65
C THR A 16 6.29 -0.95 4.32
N PHE A 17 6.77 -0.23 3.31
CA PHE A 17 7.09 -0.77 2.00
C PHE A 17 8.60 -0.83 1.82
N GLU A 18 9.10 -2.02 1.45
CA GLU A 18 10.51 -2.26 1.20
C GLU A 18 10.72 -2.81 -0.20
N LEU A 19 11.81 -2.40 -0.83
CA LEU A 19 12.32 -2.99 -2.07
C LEU A 19 13.72 -3.52 -1.82
N ASN A 20 13.98 -4.77 -2.20
CA ASN A 20 15.26 -5.44 -2.00
C ASN A 20 15.79 -5.28 -0.57
N HIS A 21 14.89 -5.43 0.41
CA HIS A 21 15.17 -5.35 1.85
C HIS A 21 15.59 -3.97 2.35
N LYS A 22 15.37 -2.93 1.55
CA LYS A 22 15.58 -1.54 1.97
C LYS A 22 14.24 -0.83 2.09
N LYS A 23 14.07 -0.09 3.17
CA LYS A 23 12.85 0.66 3.41
C LYS A 23 12.73 1.82 2.42
N VAL A 24 11.59 1.89 1.74
CA VAL A 24 11.22 3.01 0.87
C VAL A 24 10.38 4.01 1.64
N VAL A 25 9.35 3.55 2.33
CA VAL A 25 8.43 4.43 3.04
C VAL A 25 7.68 3.66 4.13
N THR A 26 7.35 4.36 5.21
CA THR A 26 6.34 3.92 6.17
C THR A 26 5.22 4.96 6.15
N PHE A 27 4.00 4.51 5.96
CA PHE A 27 2.84 5.40 5.89
C PHE A 27 1.70 4.89 6.76
N LEU A 28 0.92 5.82 7.29
CA LEU A 28 -0.23 5.49 8.12
C LEU A 28 -1.45 5.28 7.22
N THR A 29 -2.09 4.11 7.33
CA THR A 29 -3.39 3.87 6.72
C THR A 29 -4.46 3.97 7.79
N LYS A 30 -5.59 4.56 7.42
CA LYS A 30 -6.76 4.62 8.29
C LYS A 30 -7.44 3.26 8.33
N GLY A 31 -8.11 2.98 9.44
CA GLY A 31 -8.98 1.81 9.51
C GLY A 31 -10.22 2.01 8.63
N ASP A 32 -10.68 0.92 8.04
CA ASP A 32 -11.97 0.92 7.32
C ASP A 32 -13.09 0.80 8.34
N TYR A 33 -13.64 1.89 8.77
CA TYR A 33 -14.69 1.88 9.79
C TYR A 33 -15.82 2.85 9.45
N GLY A 34 -16.96 2.60 10.06
CA GLY A 34 -18.17 3.37 9.82
C GLY A 34 -19.26 2.51 9.19
N GLY A 35 -20.36 3.12 8.78
CA GLY A 35 -21.53 2.41 8.28
C GLY A 35 -21.62 2.32 6.77
N ARG A 36 -20.51 2.13 6.03
CA ARG A 36 -20.56 2.00 4.58
C ARG A 36 -19.67 0.88 4.06
N LYS A 37 -20.00 0.38 2.88
CA LYS A 37 -19.16 -0.55 2.13
C LYS A 37 -18.32 0.20 1.10
N GLY A 38 -17.26 -0.45 0.61
CA GLY A 38 -16.57 0.02 -0.59
C GLY A 38 -17.48 -0.04 -1.81
N ILE A 39 -17.25 0.85 -2.77
CA ILE A 39 -18.08 0.98 -3.98
C ILE A 39 -18.12 -0.34 -4.77
N TYR A 40 -17.00 -1.05 -4.82
CA TYR A 40 -16.85 -2.28 -5.61
C TYR A 40 -17.05 -3.56 -4.80
N ASN A 41 -17.40 -3.44 -3.51
CA ASN A 41 -17.67 -4.62 -2.70
C ASN A 41 -18.94 -5.32 -3.20
N PRO A 42 -19.01 -6.65 -3.03
CA PRO A 42 -20.20 -7.39 -3.47
C PRO A 42 -21.48 -6.83 -2.87
N SER A 43 -22.52 -6.70 -3.70
CA SER A 43 -23.79 -6.09 -3.28
C SER A 43 -24.49 -6.87 -2.19
N TRP A 44 -24.21 -8.17 -2.08
CA TRP A 44 -24.81 -9.04 -1.07
C TRP A 44 -24.10 -9.01 0.28
N TRP A 45 -22.97 -8.28 0.39
CA TRP A 45 -22.30 -8.10 1.66
C TRP A 45 -23.12 -7.19 2.58
N SER A 46 -23.05 -7.47 3.88
CA SER A 46 -23.64 -6.62 4.92
C SER A 46 -22.99 -5.24 4.95
N GLU A 47 -23.74 -4.23 5.37
CA GLU A 47 -23.23 -2.87 5.60
C GLU A 47 -22.10 -2.84 6.64
N SER A 48 -22.01 -3.86 7.50
CA SER A 48 -20.90 -3.98 8.46
C SER A 48 -19.56 -4.37 7.82
N ASN A 49 -19.56 -4.82 6.56
CA ASN A 49 -18.34 -5.08 5.80
C ASN A 49 -17.85 -3.78 5.16
N THR A 50 -17.16 -2.96 5.96
CA THR A 50 -16.80 -1.59 5.61
C THR A 50 -15.46 -1.46 4.87
N GLN A 51 -15.04 -2.49 4.16
CA GLN A 51 -13.73 -2.56 3.51
C GLN A 51 -13.70 -1.69 2.25
N PHE A 52 -13.38 -0.42 2.40
CA PHE A 52 -13.31 0.52 1.28
C PHE A 52 -11.88 0.85 0.84
N GLY A 53 -10.91 0.79 1.73
CA GLY A 53 -9.50 0.89 1.38
C GLY A 53 -8.98 2.29 1.05
N GLU A 54 -7.68 2.32 0.77
CA GLU A 54 -6.96 3.50 0.28
C GLU A 54 -6.11 3.10 -0.92
N TYR A 55 -5.90 4.03 -1.84
CA TYR A 55 -5.03 3.84 -2.99
C TYR A 55 -3.72 4.59 -2.77
N LYS A 56 -2.61 3.91 -2.99
CA LYS A 56 -1.27 4.50 -2.91
C LYS A 56 -0.51 4.21 -4.18
N LYS A 57 0.21 5.21 -4.66
CA LYS A 57 1.04 5.11 -5.85
C LYS A 57 2.49 5.42 -5.48
N ILE A 58 3.37 4.47 -5.69
CA ILE A 58 4.79 4.60 -5.37
C ILE A 58 5.59 4.59 -6.67
N HIS A 59 6.44 5.60 -6.84
CA HIS A 59 7.38 5.73 -7.94
C HIS A 59 8.80 5.61 -7.43
N VAL A 60 9.61 4.77 -8.06
CA VAL A 60 11.03 4.70 -7.83
C VAL A 60 11.74 5.23 -9.07
N THR A 61 12.61 6.20 -8.90
CA THR A 61 13.30 6.87 -10.00
C THR A 61 14.81 6.90 -9.75
N HIS A 62 15.56 7.45 -10.70
CA HIS A 62 16.98 7.70 -10.53
C HIS A 62 17.29 8.86 -9.55
N HIS A 63 16.28 9.57 -9.10
CA HIS A 63 16.42 10.74 -8.22
C HIS A 63 15.85 10.52 -6.82
N GLY A 64 15.16 9.43 -6.58
CA GLY A 64 14.56 9.13 -5.29
C GLY A 64 13.27 8.34 -5.44
N CYS A 65 12.61 8.13 -4.31
CA CYS A 65 11.32 7.44 -4.25
C CYS A 65 10.23 8.44 -3.86
N TYR A 66 9.08 8.30 -4.48
CA TYR A 66 7.94 9.20 -4.31
C TYR A 66 6.69 8.39 -4.01
N MET A 67 5.87 8.89 -3.11
CA MET A 67 4.53 8.34 -2.85
C MET A 67 3.51 9.45 -3.07
N ASP A 68 2.55 9.21 -3.98
CA ASP A 68 1.52 10.19 -4.37
C ASP A 68 2.16 11.55 -4.73
N ASN A 69 3.25 11.50 -5.49
CA ASN A 69 4.02 12.65 -6.01
C ASN A 69 4.82 13.43 -4.94
N GLN A 70 4.96 12.89 -3.74
CA GLN A 70 5.81 13.49 -2.71
C GLN A 70 7.02 12.60 -2.45
N LYS A 71 8.21 13.21 -2.39
CA LYS A 71 9.43 12.47 -2.14
C LYS A 71 9.41 11.90 -0.71
N VAL A 72 9.62 10.60 -0.60
CA VAL A 72 9.59 9.87 0.68
C VAL A 72 10.92 9.22 1.02
N SER A 73 11.84 9.11 0.05
CA SER A 73 13.13 8.47 0.26
C SER A 73 14.15 8.98 -0.76
N ASP A 74 15.41 9.04 -0.36
CA ASP A 74 16.55 9.30 -1.25
C ASP A 74 17.08 8.04 -1.94
N GLU A 75 16.52 6.86 -1.61
CA GLU A 75 16.84 5.64 -2.33
C GLU A 75 16.45 5.78 -3.80
N THR A 76 17.28 5.23 -4.69
CA THR A 76 17.10 5.32 -6.13
C THR A 76 17.00 3.92 -6.74
N ILE A 77 16.69 3.87 -8.04
CA ILE A 77 16.71 2.61 -8.79
C ILE A 77 18.05 1.91 -8.61
N GLU A 78 19.14 2.67 -8.65
CA GLU A 78 20.50 2.14 -8.49
C GLU A 78 20.77 1.69 -7.06
N SER A 79 20.46 2.52 -6.07
CA SER A 79 20.75 2.18 -4.67
C SER A 79 19.94 1.00 -4.16
N LEU A 80 18.74 0.79 -4.73
CA LEU A 80 17.90 -0.36 -4.41
C LEU A 80 18.28 -1.61 -5.20
N GLY A 81 19.25 -1.52 -6.11
CA GLY A 81 19.74 -2.67 -6.88
C GLY A 81 18.76 -3.20 -7.90
N LEU A 82 17.87 -2.35 -8.42
CA LEU A 82 16.80 -2.80 -9.32
C LEU A 82 17.30 -3.09 -10.73
N LEU A 83 18.50 -2.60 -11.10
CA LEU A 83 19.07 -2.80 -12.44
C LEU A 83 20.00 -4.01 -12.54
N ASP A 84 20.53 -4.48 -11.41
CA ASP A 84 21.63 -5.45 -11.40
C ASP A 84 21.18 -6.89 -11.20
N ASN A 85 19.89 -7.11 -10.96
CA ASN A 85 19.34 -8.42 -10.63
C ASN A 85 18.19 -8.77 -11.56
N TYR A 86 18.08 -10.06 -11.90
CA TYR A 86 16.93 -10.58 -12.62
C TYR A 86 15.67 -10.59 -11.74
N PHE A 87 15.84 -10.55 -10.44
CA PHE A 87 14.76 -10.61 -9.47
C PHE A 87 14.92 -9.48 -8.48
N PHE A 88 13.79 -8.97 -8.02
CA PHE A 88 13.77 -8.09 -6.88
C PHE A 88 12.60 -8.50 -5.99
N SER A 89 12.72 -8.18 -4.71
CA SER A 89 11.65 -8.44 -3.75
C SER A 89 10.98 -7.13 -3.35
N PHE A 90 9.67 -7.17 -3.17
CA PHE A 90 8.97 -6.10 -2.48
C PHE A 90 8.23 -6.69 -1.27
N ILE A 91 8.19 -5.93 -0.20
CA ILE A 91 7.56 -6.34 1.05
C ILE A 91 6.64 -5.21 1.51
N LEU A 92 5.43 -5.57 1.85
CA LEU A 92 4.51 -4.73 2.62
C LEU A 92 4.33 -5.37 3.97
N LYS A 93 4.54 -4.62 5.04
CA LYS A 93 4.48 -5.17 6.40
C LYS A 93 4.06 -4.11 7.40
N VAL A 94 3.65 -4.58 8.56
CA VAL A 94 3.52 -3.76 9.77
C VAL A 94 4.59 -4.26 10.74
N ASP A 95 5.55 -3.40 11.08
CA ASP A 95 6.63 -3.76 12.00
C ASP A 95 6.09 -3.97 13.42
N ASP A 96 6.71 -4.89 14.17
CA ASP A 96 6.27 -5.24 15.52
C ASP A 96 6.38 -4.06 16.51
N ASP A 97 7.29 -3.13 16.24
CA ASP A 97 7.50 -1.94 17.07
C ASP A 97 6.71 -0.71 16.59
N SER A 98 5.81 -0.89 15.64
CA SER A 98 4.96 0.20 15.14
C SER A 98 3.98 0.67 16.21
N GLN A 99 3.65 1.96 16.18
CA GLN A 99 2.64 2.53 17.09
C GLN A 99 1.23 2.12 16.71
N HIS A 100 0.98 1.85 15.42
CA HIS A 100 -0.33 1.47 14.89
C HIS A 100 -0.21 0.12 14.19
N ILE A 101 -0.78 -0.90 14.80
CA ILE A 101 -0.61 -2.30 14.38
C ILE A 101 -1.95 -2.96 14.04
N GLY A 102 -2.82 -2.23 13.34
CA GLY A 102 -4.14 -2.74 12.97
C GLY A 102 -4.14 -3.82 11.89
N GLY A 103 -2.97 -4.19 11.37
CA GLY A 103 -2.88 -5.14 10.28
C GLY A 103 -3.12 -4.51 8.91
N MET A 104 -3.20 -5.34 7.89
CA MET A 104 -3.31 -4.85 6.52
C MET A 104 -4.02 -5.88 5.63
N ASN A 105 -4.89 -5.37 4.76
CA ASN A 105 -5.49 -6.13 3.66
C ASN A 105 -5.15 -5.46 2.33
N LEU A 106 -4.88 -6.27 1.31
CA LEU A 106 -4.65 -5.80 -0.04
C LEU A 106 -5.89 -6.10 -0.88
N PHE A 107 -6.39 -5.09 -1.58
CA PHE A 107 -7.60 -5.21 -2.39
C PHE A 107 -7.26 -5.20 -3.87
N GLY A 108 -7.95 -6.04 -4.64
CA GLY A 108 -7.97 -5.96 -6.08
C GLY A 108 -9.13 -5.10 -6.59
N LYS A 109 -9.31 -5.08 -7.90
CA LYS A 109 -10.27 -4.18 -8.58
C LYS A 109 -11.74 -4.46 -8.28
N HIS A 110 -12.07 -5.58 -7.64
CA HIS A 110 -13.45 -5.96 -7.34
C HIS A 110 -13.85 -5.64 -5.90
N PHE A 111 -12.99 -4.99 -5.13
CA PHE A 111 -13.22 -4.71 -3.72
C PHE A 111 -12.80 -3.28 -3.37
N GLY A 112 -13.40 -2.73 -2.33
CA GLY A 112 -13.07 -1.40 -1.84
C GLY A 112 -13.67 -0.29 -2.69
N ASP A 113 -13.03 0.87 -2.65
CA ASP A 113 -13.46 2.07 -3.38
C ASP A 113 -12.78 2.24 -4.74
N TYR A 114 -11.75 1.45 -5.01
CA TYR A 114 -10.90 1.65 -6.19
C TYR A 114 -10.89 0.41 -7.06
N ALA A 115 -11.28 0.58 -8.34
CA ALA A 115 -11.23 -0.49 -9.33
C ALA A 115 -9.80 -0.70 -9.82
N GLN A 116 -8.91 -1.07 -8.92
CA GLN A 116 -7.47 -1.15 -9.16
C GLN A 116 -6.88 -2.42 -8.57
N ASP A 117 -6.15 -3.16 -9.39
CA ASP A 117 -5.31 -4.26 -8.93
C ASP A 117 -3.97 -3.72 -8.42
N ILE A 118 -3.24 -4.57 -7.72
CA ILE A 118 -1.84 -4.29 -7.38
C ILE A 118 -1.04 -4.44 -8.67
N VAL A 119 -0.51 -3.33 -9.16
CA VAL A 119 0.18 -3.29 -10.46
C VAL A 119 1.57 -2.75 -10.27
N MET A 120 2.54 -3.43 -10.87
CA MET A 120 3.90 -2.92 -11.02
C MET A 120 4.13 -2.61 -12.49
N LYS A 121 4.66 -1.42 -12.75
CA LYS A 121 4.96 -0.95 -14.08
C LYS A 121 6.42 -0.54 -14.16
N VAL A 122 7.13 -1.08 -15.15
CA VAL A 122 8.52 -0.71 -15.41
C VAL A 122 8.57 0.07 -16.69
N GLU A 123 9.16 1.26 -16.64
CA GLU A 123 9.32 2.13 -17.81
C GLU A 123 10.79 2.19 -18.19
N TYR A 124 11.08 2.02 -19.46
CA TYR A 124 12.42 2.09 -20.03
C TYR A 124 12.53 3.36 -20.85
N GLU A 125 13.67 4.07 -20.68
CA GLU A 125 14.01 5.18 -21.53
C GLU A 125 14.70 4.66 -22.79
N ASN A 126 14.25 5.16 -23.95
CA ASN A 126 14.98 4.94 -25.20
C ASN A 126 16.09 6.00 -25.28
N SER A 127 17.31 5.52 -25.21
CA SER A 127 18.48 6.38 -25.39
C SER A 127 18.78 6.61 -26.86
#